data_776e324a32df89618209ce5ecbca6865
#
_entry.id   776e324a32df89618209ce5ecbca6865
#
_cell.length_a   1.000
_cell.length_b   1.000
_cell.length_c   1.000
_cell.angle_alpha   90.00
_cell.angle_beta   90.00
_cell.angle_gamma   90.00
#
_symmetry.space_group_name_H-M   'P 1'
#
loop_
_entity.id
_entity.type
_entity.pdbx_description
1 polymer ?
#
loop_
_entity_poly.entity_id
_entity_poly.type
_entity_poly.pdbx_seq_one_letter_code
_entity_poly.pdbx_strand_id
1 'polypeptide(L)'
;MGRNKIPIQKIKDERIRNITYYKRKKGLIKKAMELSLLCDVDIMVGIYPKQISHNQLLIFCTTNNVDLFMDKYLKNPLIKKEVYGLKDVS
;
A
#
# COMPACT_ATOMS: atom_id res chain seq x y z
N MET A 1 -14.42 23.50 6.63
CA MET A 1 -13.52 22.69 6.94
C MET A 1 -12.46 23.14 7.74
N GLY A 2 -11.82 24.07 7.82
CA GLY A 2 -10.85 24.53 8.77
C GLY A 2 -9.87 23.49 9.30
N ARG A 3 -9.74 22.38 8.65
CA ARG A 3 -8.80 21.38 9.14
C ARG A 3 -7.38 21.80 8.78
N ASN A 4 -6.50 21.82 9.77
CA ASN A 4 -5.09 22.08 9.51
C ASN A 4 -4.46 20.86 8.88
N LYS A 5 -3.71 21.08 7.82
CA LYS A 5 -2.95 20.00 7.22
C LYS A 5 -1.69 19.80 8.03
N ILE A 6 -1.46 18.57 8.42
CA ILE A 6 -0.21 18.19 9.07
C ILE A 6 0.80 17.92 7.97
N PRO A 7 1.97 18.53 8.00
CA PRO A 7 2.98 18.27 6.97
C PRO A 7 3.34 16.79 6.92
N ILE A 8 3.41 16.25 5.72
CA ILE A 8 3.79 14.86 5.53
C ILE A 8 5.30 14.83 5.44
N GLN A 9 5.94 14.52 6.54
CA GLN A 9 7.39 14.46 6.64
C GLN A 9 7.81 13.18 7.32
N LYS A 10 9.02 12.73 7.04
CA LYS A 10 9.57 11.56 7.70
C LYS A 10 9.64 11.80 9.19
N ILE A 11 9.13 10.85 9.97
CA ILE A 11 9.24 10.89 11.41
C ILE A 11 10.69 10.59 11.77
N LYS A 12 11.37 11.52 12.45
CA LYS A 12 12.79 11.39 12.70
C LYS A 12 13.11 10.38 13.80
N ASP A 13 12.28 10.31 14.82
CA ASP A 13 12.47 9.36 15.91
C ASP A 13 12.16 7.96 15.43
N GLU A 14 13.15 7.08 15.48
CA GLU A 14 13.03 5.73 14.95
C GLU A 14 11.96 4.92 15.66
N ARG A 15 11.88 5.05 16.97
CA ARG A 15 10.89 4.31 17.75
C ARG A 15 9.48 4.72 17.38
N ILE A 16 9.25 6.04 17.31
CA ILE A 16 7.94 6.57 16.93
C ILE A 16 7.61 6.19 15.49
N ARG A 17 8.61 6.25 14.62
CA ARG A 17 8.41 5.89 13.22
C ARG A 17 7.99 4.43 13.08
N ASN A 18 8.59 3.53 13.83
CA ASN A 18 8.26 2.12 13.77
C ASN A 18 6.85 1.85 14.31
N ILE A 19 6.48 2.49 15.42
CA ILE A 19 5.14 2.36 15.98
C ILE A 19 4.10 2.86 14.99
N THR A 20 4.36 4.00 14.39
CA THR A 20 3.46 4.60 13.40
C THR A 20 3.33 3.71 12.18
N TYR A 21 4.45 3.14 11.72
CA TYR A 21 4.43 2.24 10.59
C TYR A 21 3.51 1.04 10.84
N TYR A 22 3.64 0.40 11.98
CA TYR A 22 2.83 -0.78 12.26
C TYR A 22 1.35 -0.46 12.36
N LYS A 23 1.01 0.68 12.97
CA LYS A 23 -0.39 1.10 13.06
C LYS A 23 -0.97 1.42 11.70
N ARG A 24 -0.25 2.22 10.90
CA ARG A 24 -0.75 2.64 9.60
C ARG A 24 -0.80 1.48 8.62
N LYS A 25 0.15 0.55 8.72
CA LYS A 25 0.16 -0.64 7.89
C LYS A 25 -1.14 -1.43 8.08
N LYS A 26 -1.54 -1.65 9.33
CA LYS A 26 -2.78 -2.36 9.60
C LYS A 26 -3.99 -1.64 9.02
N GLY A 27 -4.02 -0.32 9.15
CA GLY A 27 -5.11 0.47 8.58
C GLY A 27 -5.17 0.39 7.07
N LEU A 28 -4.02 0.42 6.41
CA LEU A 28 -3.95 0.32 4.96
C LEU A 28 -4.45 -1.04 4.48
N ILE A 29 -4.01 -2.11 5.11
CA ILE A 29 -4.45 -3.46 4.74
C ILE A 29 -5.96 -3.61 4.95
N LYS A 30 -6.47 -3.09 6.07
CA LYS A 30 -7.91 -3.13 6.34
C LYS A 30 -8.69 -2.39 5.27
N LYS A 31 -8.24 -1.20 4.89
CA LYS A 31 -8.91 -0.41 3.86
C LYS A 31 -8.86 -1.10 2.50
N ALA A 32 -7.74 -1.72 2.18
CA ALA A 32 -7.61 -2.46 0.93
C ALA A 32 -8.58 -3.64 0.89
N MET A 33 -8.69 -4.36 2.02
CA MET A 33 -9.61 -5.48 2.12
C MET A 33 -11.07 -5.02 1.99
N GLU A 34 -11.41 -3.92 2.65
CA GLU A 34 -12.76 -3.37 2.56
C GLU A 34 -13.10 -2.96 1.13
N LEU A 35 -12.17 -2.30 0.46
CA LEU A 35 -12.38 -1.88 -0.91
C LEU A 35 -12.61 -3.09 -1.83
N SER A 36 -11.80 -4.13 -1.64
CA SER A 36 -11.95 -5.34 -2.43
C SER A 36 -13.31 -5.99 -2.24
N LEU A 37 -13.74 -6.09 -0.98
CA LEU A 37 -15.00 -6.76 -0.66
C LEU A 37 -16.22 -5.92 -1.03
N LEU A 38 -16.16 -4.63 -0.77
CA LEU A 38 -17.30 -3.76 -1.02
C LEU A 38 -17.51 -3.48 -2.49
N CYS A 39 -16.45 -3.37 -3.24
CA CYS A 39 -16.51 -2.94 -4.63
C CYS A 39 -16.17 -4.04 -5.63
N ASP A 40 -15.93 -5.25 -5.13
CA ASP A 40 -15.61 -6.40 -5.98
C ASP A 40 -14.44 -6.11 -6.92
N VAL A 41 -13.32 -5.70 -6.34
CA VAL A 41 -12.10 -5.41 -7.11
C VAL A 41 -10.95 -6.25 -6.56
N ASP A 42 -10.03 -6.62 -7.44
CA ASP A 42 -8.81 -7.29 -6.99
C ASP A 42 -7.74 -6.25 -6.69
N ILE A 43 -7.02 -6.45 -5.59
CA ILE A 43 -6.04 -5.51 -5.09
C ILE A 43 -4.77 -6.25 -4.71
N MET A 44 -3.63 -5.62 -4.99
CA MET A 44 -2.34 -6.06 -4.47
C MET A 44 -1.65 -4.86 -3.84
N VAL A 45 -1.16 -5.03 -2.63
CA VAL A 45 -0.39 -4.01 -1.91
C VAL A 45 0.96 -4.59 -1.54
N GLY A 46 2.03 -3.87 -1.86
CA GLY A 46 3.38 -4.25 -1.46
C GLY A 46 3.99 -3.16 -0.62
N ILE A 47 4.58 -3.52 0.51
CA ILE A 47 5.25 -2.57 1.40
C ILE A 47 6.61 -3.11 1.76
N TYR A 48 7.65 -2.31 1.52
CA TYR A 48 9.00 -2.66 1.89
C TYR A 48 9.57 -1.61 2.84
N PRO A 49 9.74 -1.94 4.13
CA PRO A 49 10.28 -0.98 5.09
C PRO A 49 11.79 -0.88 4.93
N LYS A 50 12.24 0.21 4.34
CA LYS A 50 13.64 0.38 3.95
C LYS A 50 14.62 0.42 5.11
N GLN A 51 14.17 0.87 6.27
CA GLN A 51 15.04 1.08 7.41
C GLN A 51 14.90 0.04 8.52
N ILE A 52 14.05 -0.94 8.31
CA ILE A 52 13.93 -2.05 9.23
C ILE A 52 14.76 -3.19 8.67
N SER A 53 15.66 -3.73 9.49
CA SER A 53 16.70 -4.62 9.00
C SER A 53 16.26 -6.06 8.76
N HIS A 54 14.99 -6.29 8.49
CA HIS A 54 14.50 -7.65 8.33
C HIS A 54 14.39 -8.11 6.88
N ASN A 55 14.65 -7.20 5.94
CA ASN A 55 14.62 -7.57 4.53
C ASN A 55 13.34 -8.28 4.16
N GLN A 56 12.24 -7.80 4.67
CA GLN A 56 10.97 -8.49 4.58
C GLN A 56 9.95 -7.65 3.83
N LEU A 57 9.48 -8.17 2.70
CA LEU A 57 8.46 -7.51 1.91
C LEU A 57 7.09 -8.00 2.36
N LEU A 58 6.21 -7.08 2.74
CA LEU A 58 4.84 -7.43 3.03
C LEU A 58 4.03 -7.35 1.75
N ILE A 59 3.25 -8.38 1.47
CA ILE A 59 2.34 -8.37 0.34
C ILE A 59 0.96 -8.78 0.83
N PHE A 60 -0.03 -7.96 0.50
CA PHE A 60 -1.44 -8.30 0.64
C PHE A 60 -2.03 -8.44 -0.76
N CYS A 61 -2.67 -9.55 -1.05
CA CYS A 61 -3.17 -9.82 -2.39
C CYS A 61 -4.52 -10.53 -2.29
N THR A 62 -5.49 -10.09 -3.06
CA THR A 62 -6.83 -10.67 -3.01
C THR A 62 -7.02 -11.83 -3.97
N THR A 63 -6.08 -12.04 -4.90
CA THR A 63 -6.07 -13.24 -5.72
C THR A 63 -5.43 -14.38 -4.94
N ASN A 64 -5.47 -15.62 -5.49
CA ASN A 64 -4.95 -16.76 -4.77
C ASN A 64 -3.46 -16.65 -4.48
N ASN A 65 -2.70 -16.03 -5.37
CA ASN A 65 -1.29 -15.80 -5.14
C ASN A 65 -0.83 -14.58 -5.92
N VAL A 66 0.38 -14.13 -5.61
CA VAL A 66 0.93 -12.92 -6.22
C VAL A 66 1.17 -13.10 -7.72
N ASP A 67 1.66 -14.26 -8.12
CA ASP A 67 1.94 -14.51 -9.53
C ASP A 67 0.67 -14.45 -10.35
N LEU A 68 -0.43 -14.93 -9.81
CA LEU A 68 -1.71 -14.88 -10.49
C LEU A 68 -2.13 -13.43 -10.74
N PHE A 69 -1.99 -12.57 -9.74
CA PHE A 69 -2.30 -11.14 -9.90
C PHE A 69 -1.39 -10.50 -10.96
N MET A 70 -0.10 -10.77 -10.86
CA MET A 70 0.88 -10.19 -11.78
C MET A 70 0.60 -10.58 -13.22
N ASP A 71 0.36 -11.87 -13.45
CA ASP A 71 0.14 -12.37 -14.81
C ASP A 71 -1.20 -11.92 -15.36
N LYS A 72 -2.22 -11.89 -14.53
CA LYS A 72 -3.57 -11.56 -14.98
C LYS A 72 -3.71 -10.08 -15.29
N TYR A 73 -3.07 -9.23 -14.49
CA TYR A 73 -3.27 -7.79 -14.58
C TYR A 73 -2.03 -7.01 -14.97
N LEU A 74 -0.95 -7.15 -14.22
CA LEU A 74 0.20 -6.28 -14.38
C LEU A 74 0.98 -6.55 -15.66
N LYS A 75 1.18 -7.81 -15.98
CA LYS A 75 1.94 -8.20 -17.16
C LYS A 75 1.10 -8.35 -18.41
N ASN A 76 -0.21 -8.23 -18.29
CA ASN A 76 -1.10 -8.39 -19.44
C ASN A 76 -1.09 -7.14 -20.30
N PRO A 77 -0.58 -7.22 -21.56
CA PRO A 77 -0.47 -6.03 -22.40
C PRO A 77 -1.81 -5.50 -22.90
N LEU A 78 -2.89 -6.27 -22.75
CA LEU A 78 -4.21 -5.85 -23.18
C LEU A 78 -4.88 -4.93 -22.18
N ILE A 79 -4.36 -4.86 -20.96
CA ILE A 79 -4.96 -4.06 -19.90
C ILE A 79 -4.31 -2.69 -19.87
N LYS A 80 -5.12 -1.65 -19.94
CA LYS A 80 -4.65 -0.27 -19.78
C LYS A 80 -4.33 -0.03 -18.32
N LYS A 81 -3.23 0.68 -18.07
CA LYS A 81 -2.75 0.91 -16.72
C LYS A 81 -2.82 2.39 -16.38
N GLU A 82 -3.32 2.65 -15.18
CA GLU A 82 -3.37 3.98 -14.60
C GLU A 82 -2.33 4.01 -13.49
N VAL A 83 -1.31 4.83 -13.64
CA VAL A 83 -0.17 4.80 -12.73
C VAL A 83 -0.03 6.14 -12.02
N TYR A 84 0.07 6.08 -10.69
CA TYR A 84 0.24 7.26 -9.87
C TYR A 84 1.55 7.17 -9.10
N GLY A 85 2.26 8.28 -9.01
CA GLY A 85 3.44 8.41 -8.18
C GLY A 85 3.19 9.36 -7.01
N LEU A 86 4.20 9.58 -6.20
CA LEU A 86 4.05 10.42 -5.01
C LEU A 86 3.61 11.84 -5.36
N LYS A 87 4.06 12.39 -6.47
CA LYS A 87 3.71 13.74 -6.85
C LYS A 87 2.29 13.90 -7.39
N ASP A 88 1.60 12.79 -7.60
CA ASP A 88 0.23 12.83 -8.11
C ASP A 88 -0.78 12.86 -6.98
N VAL A 89 -0.33 12.72 -5.75
CA VAL A 89 -1.17 12.71 -4.57
C VAL A 89 -0.96 14.02 -3.84
N SER A 90 -1.97 14.82 -3.73
CA SER A 90 -1.89 16.12 -3.05
C SER A 90 -2.61 16.11 -1.72
#